data_7b33a4b42239dd28a76412feb25a19ee
#
_entry.id   7b33a4b42239dd28a76412feb25a19ee
#
_cell.length_a   1.000
_cell.length_b   1.000
_cell.length_c   1.000
_cell.angle_alpha   90.00
_cell.angle_beta   90.00
_cell.angle_gamma   90.00
#
_symmetry.space_group_name_H-M   'P 1'
#
loop_
_entity.id
_entity.type
_entity.pdbx_description
1 polymer ?
#
loop_
_entity_poly.entity_id
_entity_poly.type
_entity_poly.pdbx_seq_one_letter_code
_entity_poly.pdbx_strand_id
1 'polypeptide(L)'
;YTADKQAGKLSAEWSARLGLSSSVVVGIGAFDAHMGAVGGQIEPGHLSKVMGTSTCDMMVAPRADLKDKLVRGICGQVDGSVIPGMIGLEAGQSAFGDTYAWFKNVLAWPIQKILAQSSLVSSDVAESLKNELLDKIIPSLTTYAAAIPVTEEDELAMDWLNGRRT
;
A
#
# COMPACT_ATOMS: atom_id res chain seq x y z
N TYR A 1 23.57 0.11 -5.19
CA TYR A 1 23.66 1.40 -4.50
C TYR A 1 22.41 1.59 -3.67
N THR A 2 22.53 2.27 -2.55
CA THR A 2 21.44 2.57 -1.62
C THR A 2 20.95 4.01 -1.78
N ALA A 3 19.74 4.31 -1.34
CA ALA A 3 19.10 5.62 -1.52
C ALA A 3 19.86 6.80 -0.87
N ASP A 4 20.77 6.50 0.08
CA ASP A 4 21.66 7.48 0.73
C ASP A 4 22.85 7.91 -0.16
N LYS A 5 23.02 7.34 -1.34
CA LYS A 5 24.13 7.64 -2.27
C LYS A 5 23.69 8.56 -3.40
N GLN A 6 24.67 9.25 -3.95
CA GLN A 6 24.47 10.01 -5.18
C GLN A 6 24.57 9.08 -6.40
N ALA A 7 23.67 9.22 -7.35
CA ALA A 7 23.74 8.59 -8.66
C ALA A 7 24.80 9.28 -9.54
N GLY A 8 24.97 10.58 -9.36
CA GLY A 8 25.89 11.41 -10.12
C GLY A 8 25.58 12.90 -9.96
N LYS A 9 26.03 13.68 -10.93
CA LYS A 9 25.74 15.11 -11.05
C LYS A 9 24.86 15.38 -12.26
N LEU A 10 24.21 16.53 -12.27
CA LEU A 10 23.41 16.97 -13.41
C LEU A 10 24.28 17.09 -14.65
N SER A 11 23.82 16.55 -15.80
CA SER A 11 24.51 16.71 -17.07
C SER A 11 24.50 18.16 -17.55
N ALA A 12 25.44 18.54 -18.41
CA ALA A 12 25.49 19.88 -18.96
C ALA A 12 24.19 20.25 -19.71
N GLU A 13 23.62 19.29 -20.44
CA GLU A 13 22.33 19.48 -21.12
C GLU A 13 21.22 19.83 -20.14
N TRP A 14 21.02 19.00 -19.12
CA TRP A 14 19.96 19.23 -18.15
C TRP A 14 20.21 20.44 -17.25
N SER A 15 21.49 20.73 -16.96
CA SER A 15 21.89 21.96 -16.28
C SER A 15 21.43 23.19 -17.06
N ALA A 16 21.67 23.24 -18.36
CA ALA A 16 21.23 24.33 -19.22
C ALA A 16 19.73 24.43 -19.36
N ARG A 17 19.02 23.28 -19.54
CA ARG A 17 17.55 23.24 -19.70
C ARG A 17 16.79 23.67 -18.44
N LEU A 18 17.31 23.33 -17.28
CA LEU A 18 16.66 23.64 -15.98
C LEU A 18 17.16 24.94 -15.37
N GLY A 19 18.17 25.58 -15.93
CA GLY A 19 18.80 26.78 -15.35
C GLY A 19 19.51 26.50 -14.02
N LEU A 20 19.98 25.27 -13.81
CA LEU A 20 20.63 24.82 -12.58
C LEU A 20 22.14 24.65 -12.77
N SER A 21 22.90 24.71 -11.69
CA SER A 21 24.33 24.39 -11.73
C SER A 21 24.59 22.92 -12.07
N SER A 22 25.62 22.65 -12.85
CA SER A 22 26.11 21.28 -13.09
C SER A 22 26.69 20.61 -11.82
N SER A 23 26.88 21.35 -10.74
CA SER A 23 27.28 20.80 -9.44
C SER A 23 26.11 20.15 -8.67
N VAL A 24 24.86 20.35 -9.12
CA VAL A 24 23.67 19.74 -8.50
C VAL A 24 23.80 18.22 -8.50
N VAL A 25 23.62 17.63 -7.34
CA VAL A 25 23.69 16.19 -7.13
C VAL A 25 22.35 15.55 -7.48
N VAL A 26 22.39 14.46 -8.22
CA VAL A 26 21.23 13.58 -8.49
C VAL A 26 21.33 12.41 -7.53
N GLY A 27 20.34 12.25 -6.66
CA GLY A 27 20.25 11.12 -5.73
C GLY A 27 19.83 9.84 -6.43
N ILE A 28 20.14 8.70 -5.83
CA ILE A 28 19.54 7.42 -6.18
C ILE A 28 18.11 7.46 -5.66
N GLY A 29 17.15 7.16 -6.52
CA GLY A 29 15.74 7.10 -6.11
C GLY A 29 15.49 6.04 -5.05
N ALA A 30 14.33 6.11 -4.44
CA ALA A 30 13.86 5.13 -3.48
C ALA A 30 12.40 4.77 -3.78
N PHE A 31 11.97 3.57 -3.39
CA PHE A 31 10.57 3.22 -3.46
C PHE A 31 9.78 3.99 -2.38
N ASP A 32 8.60 4.47 -2.74
CA ASP A 32 7.70 5.21 -1.85
C ASP A 32 7.36 4.44 -0.58
N ALA A 33 7.09 3.14 -0.71
CA ALA A 33 6.82 2.26 0.42
C ALA A 33 8.03 2.13 1.37
N HIS A 34 9.27 2.06 0.84
CA HIS A 34 10.49 2.05 1.66
C HIS A 34 10.64 3.38 2.41
N MET A 35 10.37 4.50 1.75
CA MET A 35 10.40 5.81 2.41
C MET A 35 9.27 5.97 3.43
N GLY A 36 8.11 5.37 3.17
CA GLY A 36 7.03 5.27 4.15
C GLY A 36 7.47 4.52 5.42
N ALA A 37 8.20 3.41 5.27
CA ALA A 37 8.76 2.67 6.40
C ALA A 37 9.80 3.49 7.18
N VAL A 38 10.69 4.20 6.48
CA VAL A 38 11.66 5.11 7.10
C VAL A 38 10.94 6.23 7.85
N GLY A 39 9.91 6.84 7.25
CA GLY A 39 9.09 7.86 7.89
C GLY A 39 8.34 7.36 9.13
N GLY A 40 7.96 6.07 9.12
CA GLY A 40 7.40 5.35 10.25
C GLY A 40 8.44 4.88 11.29
N GLN A 41 9.70 5.28 11.13
CA GLN A 41 10.80 4.95 12.06
C GLN A 41 11.03 3.44 12.21
N ILE A 42 11.06 2.73 11.07
CA ILE A 42 11.31 1.29 11.08
C ILE A 42 12.64 0.92 11.73
N GLU A 43 12.60 -0.06 12.62
CA GLU A 43 13.77 -0.60 13.30
C GLU A 43 13.69 -2.13 13.44
N PRO A 44 14.77 -2.83 13.78
CA PRO A 44 14.74 -4.28 13.97
C PRO A 44 13.68 -4.73 14.97
N GLY A 45 12.91 -5.77 14.58
CA GLY A 45 11.79 -6.28 15.38
C GLY A 45 10.46 -5.57 15.17
N HIS A 46 10.43 -4.53 14.35
CA HIS A 46 9.19 -3.83 13.97
C HIS A 46 8.77 -4.17 12.55
N LEU A 47 7.47 -4.38 12.36
CA LEU A 47 6.84 -4.52 11.06
C LEU A 47 6.26 -3.18 10.64
N SER A 48 6.71 -2.66 9.51
CA SER A 48 6.11 -1.50 8.85
C SER A 48 5.18 -2.01 7.75
N LYS A 49 3.89 -1.70 7.86
CA LYS A 49 2.89 -2.06 6.85
C LYS A 49 2.41 -0.79 6.13
N VAL A 50 2.88 -0.60 4.91
CA VAL A 50 2.41 0.49 4.04
C VAL A 50 1.22 -0.02 3.25
N MET A 51 0.07 0.60 3.46
CA MET A 51 -1.22 0.18 2.89
C MET A 51 -1.72 1.20 1.87
N GLY A 52 -2.00 0.71 0.66
CA GLY A 52 -2.60 1.47 -0.43
C GLY A 52 -3.50 0.55 -1.26
N THR A 53 -3.42 0.60 -2.58
CA THR A 53 -4.06 -0.36 -3.49
C THR A 53 -3.63 -1.79 -3.18
N SER A 54 -2.33 -1.97 -2.92
CA SER A 54 -1.71 -3.19 -2.38
C SER A 54 -1.11 -2.90 -1.00
N THR A 55 -0.49 -3.90 -0.36
CA THR A 55 0.33 -3.67 0.82
C THR A 55 1.80 -3.95 0.54
N CYS A 56 2.66 -3.23 1.24
CA CYS A 56 4.08 -3.51 1.32
C CYS A 56 4.44 -3.65 2.80
N ASP A 57 4.76 -4.87 3.20
CA ASP A 57 5.04 -5.24 4.58
C ASP A 57 6.55 -5.39 4.72
N MET A 58 7.18 -4.52 5.51
CA MET A 58 8.63 -4.43 5.57
C MET A 58 9.15 -4.64 6.98
N MET A 59 10.26 -5.35 7.06
CA MET A 59 11.09 -5.45 8.24
C MET A 59 12.54 -5.16 7.88
N VAL A 60 13.32 -4.76 8.86
CA VAL A 60 14.77 -4.64 8.73
C VAL A 60 15.46 -5.50 9.79
N ALA A 61 16.59 -6.08 9.44
CA ALA A 61 17.37 -6.88 10.36
C ALA A 61 18.88 -6.63 10.17
N PRO A 62 19.68 -6.67 11.24
CA PRO A 62 21.12 -6.72 11.13
C PRO A 62 21.59 -7.89 10.26
N ARG A 63 22.61 -7.70 9.45
CA ARG A 63 23.17 -8.78 8.61
C ARG A 63 23.57 -10.00 9.43
N ALA A 64 24.07 -9.81 10.64
CA ALA A 64 24.51 -10.88 11.52
C ALA A 64 23.38 -11.82 11.94
N ASP A 65 22.15 -11.33 12.02
CA ASP A 65 20.98 -12.11 12.48
C ASP A 65 20.46 -13.06 11.39
N LEU A 66 20.54 -12.64 10.14
CA LEU A 66 20.13 -13.46 9.00
C LEU A 66 21.27 -14.36 8.50
N LYS A 67 22.52 -13.91 8.66
CA LYS A 67 23.69 -14.57 8.09
C LYS A 67 23.41 -14.84 6.60
N ASP A 68 23.58 -16.01 6.09
CA ASP A 68 23.28 -16.35 4.69
C ASP A 68 21.91 -17.03 4.52
N LYS A 69 21.01 -16.86 5.49
CA LYS A 69 19.68 -17.47 5.44
C LYS A 69 18.76 -16.68 4.51
N LEU A 70 18.17 -17.40 3.55
CA LEU A 70 17.08 -16.87 2.73
C LEU A 70 15.75 -17.13 3.44
N VAL A 71 15.00 -16.04 3.69
CA VAL A 71 13.62 -16.12 4.20
C VAL A 71 12.70 -16.52 3.05
N ARG A 72 12.06 -17.67 3.17
CA ARG A 72 11.13 -18.16 2.14
C ARG A 72 9.73 -17.58 2.34
N GLY A 73 9.01 -17.40 1.24
CA GLY A 73 7.61 -16.95 1.27
C GLY A 73 7.44 -15.44 1.35
N ILE A 74 8.51 -14.67 1.14
CA ILE A 74 8.49 -13.21 1.00
C ILE A 74 8.94 -12.81 -0.40
N CYS A 75 8.58 -11.61 -0.85
CA CYS A 75 8.91 -11.13 -2.20
C CYS A 75 10.30 -10.52 -2.33
N GLY A 76 10.95 -10.14 -1.23
CA GLY A 76 12.27 -9.52 -1.29
C GLY A 76 13.08 -9.68 -0.01
N GLN A 77 14.39 -9.91 -0.20
CA GLN A 77 15.42 -9.86 0.85
C GLN A 77 16.64 -9.20 0.26
N VAL A 78 16.83 -7.92 0.54
CA VAL A 78 17.84 -7.09 -0.13
C VAL A 78 18.63 -6.27 0.87
N ASP A 79 19.94 -6.35 0.75
CA ASP A 79 20.86 -5.57 1.58
C ASP A 79 20.76 -4.08 1.28
N GLY A 80 20.50 -3.29 2.29
CA GLY A 80 20.44 -1.82 2.25
C GLY A 80 19.22 -1.27 1.51
N SER A 81 18.20 -2.07 1.20
CA SER A 81 17.04 -1.61 0.41
C SER A 81 16.16 -0.59 1.14
N VAL A 82 16.04 -0.68 2.47
CA VAL A 82 15.24 0.22 3.31
C VAL A 82 16.16 1.09 4.17
N ILE A 83 16.99 0.46 4.98
CA ILE A 83 17.98 1.13 5.83
C ILE A 83 19.39 0.70 5.40
N PRO A 84 20.29 1.65 5.06
CA PRO A 84 21.66 1.33 4.74
C PRO A 84 22.34 0.51 5.84
N GLY A 85 23.01 -0.58 5.45
CA GLY A 85 23.72 -1.47 6.40
C GLY A 85 22.86 -2.53 7.07
N MET A 86 21.56 -2.59 6.80
CA MET A 86 20.64 -3.64 7.23
C MET A 86 20.10 -4.43 6.04
N ILE A 87 19.65 -5.64 6.29
CA ILE A 87 18.90 -6.42 5.32
C ILE A 87 17.44 -5.96 5.38
N GLY A 88 16.89 -5.49 4.27
CA GLY A 88 15.46 -5.25 4.12
C GLY A 88 14.75 -6.53 3.71
N LEU A 89 13.66 -6.84 4.40
CA LEU A 89 12.75 -7.96 4.13
C LEU A 89 11.42 -7.37 3.68
N GLU A 90 10.89 -7.86 2.56
CA GLU A 90 9.64 -7.37 1.98
C GLU A 90 8.68 -8.51 1.72
N ALA A 91 7.47 -8.37 2.22
CA ALA A 91 6.30 -9.16 1.89
C ALA A 91 5.14 -8.23 1.49
N GLY A 92 3.96 -8.76 1.26
CA GLY A 92 2.79 -7.92 1.02
C GLY A 92 1.66 -8.65 0.31
N GLN A 93 0.58 -7.92 0.11
CA GLN A 93 -0.61 -8.37 -0.58
C GLN A 93 -0.76 -7.62 -1.89
N SER A 94 -1.01 -8.35 -2.99
CA SER A 94 -1.17 -7.75 -4.32
C SER A 94 -2.49 -6.99 -4.47
N ALA A 95 -3.47 -7.29 -3.63
CA ALA A 95 -4.76 -6.59 -3.56
C ALA A 95 -5.08 -6.29 -2.10
N PHE A 96 -5.39 -5.03 -1.81
CA PHE A 96 -5.82 -4.57 -0.49
C PHE A 96 -6.88 -3.47 -0.62
N GLY A 97 -6.49 -2.24 -0.87
CA GLY A 97 -7.44 -1.12 -1.00
C GLY A 97 -8.39 -1.28 -2.18
N ASP A 98 -7.94 -1.84 -3.30
CA ASP A 98 -8.77 -2.14 -4.46
C ASP A 98 -9.79 -3.28 -4.18
N THR A 99 -9.48 -4.20 -3.26
CA THR A 99 -10.46 -5.19 -2.77
C THR A 99 -11.62 -4.51 -2.06
N TYR A 100 -11.34 -3.55 -1.18
CA TYR A 100 -12.39 -2.76 -0.53
C TYR A 100 -13.21 -1.97 -1.55
N ALA A 101 -12.54 -1.35 -2.53
CA ALA A 101 -13.21 -0.62 -3.59
C ALA A 101 -14.10 -1.52 -4.45
N TRP A 102 -13.62 -2.70 -4.83
CA TRP A 102 -14.40 -3.70 -5.54
C TRP A 102 -15.62 -4.13 -4.73
N PHE A 103 -15.44 -4.49 -3.46
CA PHE A 103 -16.53 -4.94 -2.60
C PHE A 103 -17.57 -3.83 -2.37
N LYS A 104 -17.11 -2.59 -2.14
CA LYS A 104 -17.98 -1.41 -2.10
C LYS A 104 -18.82 -1.31 -3.36
N ASN A 105 -18.22 -1.47 -4.55
CA ASN A 105 -18.93 -1.39 -5.81
C ASN A 105 -19.97 -2.52 -6.00
N VAL A 106 -19.65 -3.74 -5.55
CA VAL A 106 -20.61 -4.86 -5.56
C VAL A 106 -21.85 -4.53 -4.73
N LEU A 107 -21.64 -4.05 -3.49
CA LEU A 107 -22.73 -3.69 -2.58
C LEU A 107 -23.49 -2.44 -3.05
N ALA A 108 -22.82 -1.54 -3.70
CA ALA A 108 -23.39 -0.29 -4.22
C ALA A 108 -24.23 -0.47 -5.48
N TRP A 109 -24.12 -1.61 -6.18
CA TRP A 109 -24.78 -1.82 -7.45
C TRP A 109 -26.30 -1.55 -7.45
N PRO A 110 -27.10 -2.03 -6.47
CA PRO A 110 -28.51 -1.71 -6.38
C PRO A 110 -28.76 -0.21 -6.20
N ILE A 111 -27.96 0.45 -5.38
CA ILE A 111 -28.08 1.90 -5.14
C ILE A 111 -27.77 2.67 -6.43
N GLN A 112 -26.71 2.31 -7.12
CA GLN A 112 -26.26 2.99 -8.34
C GLN A 112 -27.17 2.75 -9.55
N LYS A 113 -27.76 1.55 -9.65
CA LYS A 113 -28.47 1.12 -10.89
C LYS A 113 -29.98 1.05 -10.73
N ILE A 114 -30.49 0.77 -9.54
CA ILE A 114 -31.94 0.55 -9.32
C ILE A 114 -32.59 1.78 -8.68
N LEU A 115 -31.94 2.45 -7.72
CA LEU A 115 -32.50 3.61 -7.04
C LEU A 115 -32.95 4.72 -8.02
N ALA A 116 -32.14 5.00 -9.03
CA ALA A 116 -32.46 6.01 -10.05
C ALA A 116 -33.68 5.64 -10.92
N GLN A 117 -34.12 4.38 -10.90
CA GLN A 117 -35.28 3.90 -11.63
C GLN A 117 -36.59 3.92 -10.79
N SER A 118 -36.46 4.29 -9.51
CA SER A 118 -37.61 4.33 -8.60
C SER A 118 -38.53 5.50 -8.94
N SER A 119 -39.84 5.23 -9.09
CA SER A 119 -40.85 6.25 -9.23
C SER A 119 -41.24 6.93 -7.93
N LEU A 120 -40.69 6.47 -6.81
CA LEU A 120 -41.02 6.98 -5.46
C LEU A 120 -40.22 8.20 -5.07
N VAL A 121 -39.11 8.48 -5.75
CA VAL A 121 -38.20 9.58 -5.45
C VAL A 121 -37.90 10.39 -6.70
N SER A 122 -37.71 11.70 -6.54
CA SER A 122 -37.24 12.54 -7.65
C SER A 122 -35.77 12.27 -7.98
N SER A 123 -35.35 12.60 -9.19
CA SER A 123 -33.97 12.40 -9.64
C SER A 123 -32.94 13.04 -8.72
N ASP A 124 -33.22 14.26 -8.22
CA ASP A 124 -32.31 14.99 -7.34
C ASP A 124 -32.19 14.33 -5.96
N VAL A 125 -33.30 13.81 -5.44
CA VAL A 125 -33.32 13.04 -4.19
C VAL A 125 -32.60 11.72 -4.35
N ALA A 126 -32.81 11.02 -5.47
CA ALA A 126 -32.13 9.77 -5.78
C ALA A 126 -30.61 9.95 -5.86
N GLU A 127 -30.14 11.03 -6.51
CA GLU A 127 -28.71 11.33 -6.62
C GLU A 127 -28.09 11.70 -5.26
N SER A 128 -28.76 12.53 -4.47
CA SER A 128 -28.31 12.91 -3.13
C SER A 128 -28.24 11.70 -2.20
N LEU A 129 -29.27 10.85 -2.22
CA LEU A 129 -29.33 9.62 -1.41
C LEU A 129 -28.28 8.60 -1.85
N LYS A 130 -28.05 8.47 -3.15
CA LYS A 130 -26.99 7.61 -3.69
C LYS A 130 -25.63 8.02 -3.12
N ASN A 131 -25.27 9.32 -3.19
CA ASN A 131 -23.99 9.80 -2.71
C ASN A 131 -23.84 9.57 -1.18
N GLU A 132 -24.87 9.88 -0.41
CA GLU A 132 -24.86 9.65 1.04
C GLU A 132 -24.68 8.17 1.38
N LEU A 133 -25.40 7.26 0.72
CA LEU A 133 -25.33 5.83 0.98
C LEU A 133 -23.97 5.25 0.58
N LEU A 134 -23.41 5.67 -0.57
CA LEU A 134 -22.12 5.20 -1.05
C LEU A 134 -20.98 5.53 -0.06
N ASP A 135 -21.05 6.69 0.58
CA ASP A 135 -20.04 7.11 1.55
C ASP A 135 -20.16 6.35 2.88
N LYS A 136 -21.32 5.80 3.19
CA LYS A 136 -21.59 5.06 4.43
C LYS A 136 -21.29 3.56 4.36
N ILE A 137 -21.18 2.95 3.17
CA ILE A 137 -21.04 1.49 3.03
C ILE A 137 -19.84 0.97 3.84
N ILE A 138 -18.63 1.40 3.53
CA ILE A 138 -17.41 0.88 4.19
C ILE A 138 -17.33 1.26 5.66
N PRO A 139 -17.58 2.53 6.08
CA PRO A 139 -17.60 2.87 7.50
C PRO A 139 -18.60 2.05 8.33
N SER A 140 -19.81 1.83 7.79
CA SER A 140 -20.82 1.03 8.49
C SER A 140 -20.38 -0.43 8.62
N LEU A 141 -19.87 -1.04 7.53
CA LEU A 141 -19.36 -2.41 7.58
C LEU A 141 -18.20 -2.56 8.56
N THR A 142 -17.29 -1.58 8.61
CA THR A 142 -16.19 -1.56 9.57
C THR A 142 -16.70 -1.55 11.02
N THR A 143 -17.73 -0.74 11.29
CA THR A 143 -18.33 -0.67 12.61
C THR A 143 -18.99 -1.99 13.01
N TYR A 144 -19.74 -2.61 12.09
CA TYR A 144 -20.39 -3.90 12.36
C TYR A 144 -19.34 -5.02 12.52
N ALA A 145 -18.34 -5.07 11.65
CA ALA A 145 -17.28 -6.07 11.74
C ALA A 145 -16.48 -5.97 13.04
N ALA A 146 -16.20 -4.75 13.52
CA ALA A 146 -15.49 -4.55 14.79
C ALA A 146 -16.25 -5.09 16.01
N ALA A 147 -17.57 -5.27 15.92
CA ALA A 147 -18.39 -5.84 16.98
C ALA A 147 -18.45 -7.38 16.97
N ILE A 148 -17.93 -8.02 15.93
CA ILE A 148 -17.91 -9.47 15.78
C ILE A 148 -16.60 -10.01 16.39
N PRO A 149 -16.65 -10.88 17.41
CA PRO A 149 -15.43 -11.49 17.95
C PRO A 149 -14.82 -12.44 16.92
N VAL A 150 -13.50 -12.39 16.79
CA VAL A 150 -12.75 -13.36 15.98
C VAL A 150 -12.54 -14.63 16.79
N THR A 151 -12.86 -15.78 16.23
CA THR A 151 -12.74 -17.10 16.87
C THR A 151 -11.87 -18.04 16.04
N GLU A 152 -11.44 -19.16 16.62
CA GLU A 152 -10.67 -20.19 15.90
C GLU A 152 -11.53 -20.97 14.88
N GLU A 153 -12.85 -20.84 14.96
CA GLU A 153 -13.82 -21.50 14.08
C GLU A 153 -14.17 -20.65 12.85
N ASP A 154 -13.68 -19.41 12.79
CA ASP A 154 -13.98 -18.50 11.68
C ASP A 154 -13.32 -18.97 10.38
N GLU A 155 -14.05 -18.81 9.29
CA GLU A 155 -13.54 -19.11 7.95
C GLU A 155 -12.44 -18.10 7.55
N LEU A 156 -11.37 -18.61 6.97
CA LEU A 156 -10.27 -17.81 6.46
C LEU A 156 -10.40 -17.65 4.94
N ALA A 157 -10.44 -16.43 4.49
CA ALA A 157 -10.34 -16.11 3.07
C ALA A 157 -8.87 -16.07 2.63
N MET A 158 -8.58 -16.70 1.48
CA MET A 158 -7.28 -16.57 0.87
C MET A 158 -7.14 -15.19 0.21
N ASP A 159 -6.12 -14.44 0.57
CA ASP A 159 -5.92 -13.04 0.18
C ASP A 159 -5.27 -12.85 -1.22
N TRP A 160 -5.31 -13.86 -2.07
CA TRP A 160 -4.67 -13.84 -3.40
C TRP A 160 -5.58 -13.28 -4.50
N LEU A 161 -6.37 -12.28 -4.18
CA LEU A 161 -7.37 -11.72 -5.11
C LEU A 161 -6.77 -11.11 -6.38
N ASN A 162 -5.50 -10.72 -6.34
CA ASN A 162 -4.74 -10.25 -7.51
C ASN A 162 -3.41 -11.00 -7.63
N GLY A 163 -3.41 -12.31 -7.33
CA GLY A 163 -2.27 -13.18 -7.35
C GLY A 163 -1.46 -13.20 -6.05
N ARG A 164 -0.64 -14.23 -5.92
CA ARG A 164 0.27 -14.41 -4.78
C ARG A 164 1.53 -13.57 -4.96
N ARG A 165 1.94 -12.86 -3.94
CA ARG A 165 3.14 -12.03 -3.91
C ARG A 165 4.26 -12.75 -3.14
N THR A 166 5.01 -13.61 -3.85
CA THR A 166 6.16 -14.36 -3.29
C THR A 166 7.28 -14.43 -4.31
#